data_2664774e9d6ebb99f63a503d02f06dc3
#
_entry.id   2664774e9d6ebb99f63a503d02f06dc3
#
_cell.length_a   1.000
_cell.length_b   1.000
_cell.length_c   1.000
_cell.angle_alpha   90.00
_cell.angle_beta   90.00
_cell.angle_gamma   90.00
#
_symmetry.space_group_name_H-M   'P 1'
#
loop_
_entity.id
_entity.type
_entity.pdbx_description
1 polymer ?
#
loop_
_entity_poly.entity_id
_entity_poly.type
_entity_poly.pdbx_seq_one_letter_code
_entity_poly.pdbx_strand_id
1 'polypeptide(L)'
;MTESDVELVNVPTNETPQVLASGQVEAIGAWQPNSGQALDLVPGSKPIYTSADEPGLIYDVLAVSPSSLATHRDEWKKVIDAWYMAVDYLNDPKTRDDAISIMAARVGIEPEAYKDFIDGTKILTKEEAQGFMKKADGFGSLYGSTEIADQFNVDNKVYADKQTVDNYIDPSLLLGE
;
A
#
# COMPACT_ATOMS: atom_id res chain seq x y z
N MET A 1 13.09 -19.82 12.23
CA MET A 1 11.71 -19.66 12.71
C MET A 1 10.78 -19.90 11.53
N THR A 2 9.76 -20.68 11.74
CA THR A 2 8.74 -21.04 10.74
C THR A 2 7.37 -20.60 11.26
N GLU A 3 6.34 -20.63 10.42
CA GLU A 3 4.97 -20.30 10.84
C GLU A 3 4.47 -21.16 12.01
N SER A 4 4.94 -22.39 12.11
CA SER A 4 4.61 -23.29 13.24
C SER A 4 5.26 -22.90 14.56
N ASP A 5 6.20 -21.97 14.56
CA ASP A 5 6.86 -21.47 15.79
C ASP A 5 6.09 -20.29 16.41
N VAL A 6 5.01 -19.83 15.78
CA VAL A 6 4.18 -18.72 16.22
C VAL A 6 2.71 -19.10 16.27
N GLU A 7 1.96 -18.47 17.16
CA GLU A 7 0.51 -18.54 17.22
C GLU A 7 -0.08 -17.28 16.60
N LEU A 8 -0.84 -17.43 15.52
CA LEU A 8 -1.50 -16.30 14.84
C LEU A 8 -2.86 -16.01 15.46
N VAL A 9 -2.99 -14.81 16.02
CA VAL A 9 -4.26 -14.31 16.58
C VAL A 9 -4.85 -13.28 15.63
N ASN A 10 -6.02 -13.59 15.07
CA ASN A 10 -6.69 -12.68 14.15
C ASN A 10 -7.57 -11.69 14.91
N VAL A 11 -7.27 -10.42 14.78
CA VAL A 11 -8.02 -9.31 15.39
C VAL A 11 -8.30 -8.21 14.35
N PRO A 12 -9.35 -7.39 14.52
CA PRO A 12 -9.57 -6.21 13.69
C PRO A 12 -8.35 -5.28 13.71
N THR A 13 -7.97 -4.75 12.56
CA THR A 13 -6.75 -3.95 12.42
C THR A 13 -6.69 -2.74 13.36
N ASN A 14 -7.82 -2.09 13.59
CA ASN A 14 -7.93 -0.94 14.50
C ASN A 14 -7.77 -1.33 15.99
N GLU A 15 -7.79 -2.60 16.34
CA GLU A 15 -7.61 -3.10 17.69
C GLU A 15 -6.15 -3.55 17.95
N THR A 16 -5.33 -3.71 16.91
CA THR A 16 -3.95 -4.22 17.04
C THR A 16 -3.09 -3.41 18.02
N PRO A 17 -3.16 -2.05 18.09
CA PRO A 17 -2.38 -1.32 19.08
C PRO A 17 -2.74 -1.65 20.53
N GLN A 18 -4.02 -1.82 20.80
CA GLN A 18 -4.51 -2.14 22.15
C GLN A 18 -4.19 -3.57 22.54
N VAL A 19 -4.27 -4.51 21.60
CA VAL A 19 -3.91 -5.92 21.85
C VAL A 19 -2.42 -6.04 22.18
N LEU A 20 -1.53 -5.33 21.46
CA LEU A 20 -0.12 -5.26 21.81
C LEU A 20 0.08 -4.64 23.20
N ALA A 21 -0.57 -3.50 23.49
CA ALA A 21 -0.47 -2.79 24.76
C ALA A 21 -0.98 -3.61 25.95
N SER A 22 -1.93 -4.52 25.74
CA SER A 22 -2.44 -5.42 26.78
C SER A 22 -1.45 -6.54 27.16
N GLY A 23 -0.42 -6.78 26.35
CA GLY A 23 0.53 -7.87 26.54
C GLY A 23 -0.04 -9.26 26.18
N GLN A 24 -1.16 -9.33 25.46
CA GLN A 24 -1.74 -10.60 25.01
C GLN A 24 -0.96 -11.21 23.83
N VAL A 25 -0.22 -10.38 23.11
CA VAL A 25 0.65 -10.78 22.00
C VAL A 25 2.00 -10.08 22.12
N GLU A 26 3.06 -10.70 21.59
CA GLU A 26 4.41 -10.16 21.60
C GLU A 26 4.70 -9.28 20.37
N ALA A 27 3.93 -9.45 19.30
CA ALA A 27 4.07 -8.71 18.05
C ALA A 27 2.73 -8.52 17.35
N ILE A 28 2.64 -7.51 16.51
CA ILE A 28 1.48 -7.25 15.67
C ILE A 28 1.91 -7.01 14.22
N GLY A 29 1.04 -7.38 13.26
CA GLY A 29 1.07 -6.87 11.90
C GLY A 29 0.13 -5.65 11.80
N ALA A 30 0.65 -4.50 11.44
CA ALA A 30 -0.13 -3.27 11.34
C ALA A 30 0.44 -2.32 10.29
N TRP A 31 -0.42 -1.42 9.81
CA TRP A 31 -0.03 -0.29 8.96
C TRP A 31 -0.51 1.03 9.59
N GLN A 32 -0.05 2.14 9.06
CA GLN A 32 -0.47 3.47 9.55
C GLN A 32 -1.99 3.67 9.42
N PRO A 33 -2.63 4.30 10.44
CA PRO A 33 -2.03 4.92 11.65
C PRO A 33 -1.80 3.94 12.81
N ASN A 34 -2.26 2.69 12.72
CA ASN A 34 -2.24 1.76 13.84
C ASN A 34 -0.81 1.38 14.27
N SER A 35 0.13 1.26 13.35
CA SER A 35 1.53 0.98 13.68
C SER A 35 2.16 2.11 14.49
N GLY A 36 1.90 3.38 14.15
CA GLY A 36 2.33 4.53 14.94
C GLY A 36 1.72 4.54 16.33
N GLN A 37 0.40 4.34 16.43
CA GLN A 37 -0.29 4.26 17.73
C GLN A 37 0.27 3.14 18.64
N ALA A 38 0.63 1.99 18.05
CA ALA A 38 1.23 0.92 18.82
C ALA A 38 2.60 1.28 19.41
N LEU A 39 3.43 1.99 18.64
CA LEU A 39 4.73 2.50 19.10
C LEU A 39 4.56 3.51 20.25
N ASP A 40 3.57 4.37 20.17
CA ASP A 40 3.26 5.36 21.22
C ASP A 40 2.74 4.67 22.51
N LEU A 41 1.88 3.66 22.37
CA LEU A 41 1.26 2.97 23.50
C LEU A 41 2.21 2.02 24.23
N VAL A 42 3.21 1.48 23.54
CA VAL A 42 4.14 0.47 24.09
C VAL A 42 5.58 0.97 23.99
N PRO A 43 6.04 1.77 24.99
CA PRO A 43 7.41 2.26 25.03
C PRO A 43 8.44 1.14 24.94
N GLY A 44 9.40 1.28 24.03
CA GLY A 44 10.44 0.27 23.79
C GLY A 44 10.08 -0.76 22.71
N SER A 45 8.84 -0.76 22.20
CA SER A 45 8.51 -1.50 20.98
C SER A 45 9.22 -0.87 19.76
N LYS A 46 9.42 -1.68 18.72
CA LYS A 46 10.05 -1.23 17.48
C LYS A 46 9.58 -2.07 16.31
N PRO A 47 9.56 -1.52 15.09
CA PRO A 47 9.39 -2.33 13.88
C PRO A 47 10.53 -3.34 13.77
N ILE A 48 10.19 -4.59 13.44
CA ILE A 48 11.15 -5.67 13.18
C ILE A 48 11.27 -6.00 11.70
N TYR A 49 10.24 -5.65 10.93
CA TYR A 49 10.17 -5.76 9.49
C TYR A 49 9.15 -4.75 8.94
N THR A 50 9.47 -4.11 7.84
CA THR A 50 8.59 -3.12 7.18
C THR A 50 8.56 -3.36 5.67
N SER A 51 7.59 -2.77 4.97
CA SER A 51 7.55 -2.83 3.50
C SER A 51 8.76 -2.16 2.82
N ALA A 52 9.53 -1.34 3.54
CA ALA A 52 10.78 -0.76 3.05
C ALA A 52 11.93 -1.79 3.00
N ASP A 53 11.83 -2.88 3.76
CA ASP A 53 12.82 -3.98 3.74
C ASP A 53 12.71 -4.81 2.46
N GLU A 54 11.52 -4.84 1.84
CA GLU A 54 11.27 -5.50 0.55
C GLU A 54 10.38 -4.61 -0.35
N PRO A 55 10.96 -3.61 -1.02
CA PRO A 55 10.20 -2.70 -1.89
C PRO A 55 9.48 -3.44 -3.02
N GLY A 56 8.18 -3.16 -3.18
CA GLY A 56 7.34 -3.81 -4.17
C GLY A 56 6.64 -5.09 -3.69
N LEU A 57 6.81 -5.47 -2.42
CA LEU A 57 6.01 -6.52 -1.80
C LEU A 57 4.54 -6.11 -1.66
N ILE A 58 4.28 -4.84 -1.38
CA ILE A 58 2.93 -4.29 -1.22
C ILE A 58 2.77 -3.11 -2.19
N TYR A 59 1.73 -3.19 -3.03
CA TYR A 59 1.30 -2.10 -3.90
C TYR A 59 -0.13 -1.69 -3.56
N ASP A 60 -0.34 -0.40 -3.36
CA ASP A 60 -1.67 0.20 -3.42
C ASP A 60 -2.01 0.52 -4.87
N VAL A 61 -3.22 0.17 -5.30
CA VAL A 61 -3.62 0.24 -6.70
C VAL A 61 -4.99 0.92 -6.86
N LEU A 62 -5.20 1.58 -8.00
CA LEU A 62 -6.52 1.99 -8.44
C LEU A 62 -7.22 0.80 -9.08
N ALA A 63 -8.27 0.28 -8.44
CA ALA A 63 -9.09 -0.79 -8.97
C ALA A 63 -10.38 -0.24 -9.60
N VAL A 64 -10.67 -0.68 -10.82
CA VAL A 64 -11.82 -0.24 -11.61
C VAL A 64 -12.55 -1.45 -12.17
N SER A 65 -13.91 -1.43 -12.15
CA SER A 65 -14.65 -2.51 -12.78
C SER A 65 -14.46 -2.52 -14.30
N PRO A 66 -14.37 -3.71 -14.93
CA PRO A 66 -14.19 -3.81 -16.39
C PRO A 66 -15.27 -3.07 -17.18
N SER A 67 -16.52 -3.10 -16.71
CA SER A 67 -17.64 -2.39 -17.36
C SER A 67 -17.46 -0.87 -17.30
N SER A 68 -17.03 -0.34 -16.15
CA SER A 68 -16.75 1.10 -16.03
C SER A 68 -15.56 1.52 -16.88
N LEU A 69 -14.49 0.73 -16.90
CA LEU A 69 -13.34 0.99 -17.74
C LEU A 69 -13.69 1.02 -19.23
N ALA A 70 -14.56 0.10 -19.68
CA ALA A 70 -14.99 0.03 -21.10
C ALA A 70 -15.87 1.23 -21.51
N THR A 71 -16.69 1.77 -20.60
CA THR A 71 -17.65 2.83 -20.93
C THR A 71 -17.17 4.24 -20.58
N HIS A 72 -16.17 4.38 -19.69
CA HIS A 72 -15.68 5.67 -19.18
C HIS A 72 -14.17 5.79 -19.24
N ARG A 73 -13.55 5.24 -20.29
CA ARG A 73 -12.09 5.18 -20.40
C ARG A 73 -11.42 6.56 -20.36
N ASP A 74 -12.02 7.54 -21.04
CA ASP A 74 -11.49 8.91 -21.08
C ASP A 74 -11.60 9.61 -19.72
N GLU A 75 -12.64 9.30 -18.95
CA GLU A 75 -12.81 9.81 -17.60
C GLU A 75 -11.78 9.21 -16.65
N TRP A 76 -11.53 7.89 -16.75
CA TRP A 76 -10.49 7.23 -15.94
C TRP A 76 -9.10 7.76 -16.25
N LYS A 77 -8.83 8.08 -17.52
CA LYS A 77 -7.58 8.76 -17.87
C LYS A 77 -7.44 10.11 -17.15
N LYS A 78 -8.51 10.91 -17.08
CA LYS A 78 -8.50 12.18 -16.34
C LYS A 78 -8.31 11.97 -14.83
N VAL A 79 -8.86 10.89 -14.26
CA VAL A 79 -8.63 10.54 -12.84
C VAL A 79 -7.15 10.25 -12.60
N ILE A 80 -6.52 9.47 -13.47
CA ILE A 80 -5.08 9.17 -13.36
C ILE A 80 -4.25 10.45 -13.52
N ASP A 81 -4.57 11.30 -14.49
CA ASP A 81 -3.87 12.57 -14.68
C ASP A 81 -4.04 13.49 -13.46
N ALA A 82 -5.24 13.56 -12.87
CA ALA A 82 -5.48 14.33 -11.65
C ALA A 82 -4.72 13.77 -10.44
N TRP A 83 -4.60 12.45 -10.32
CA TRP A 83 -3.79 11.81 -9.30
C TRP A 83 -2.33 12.26 -9.38
N TYR A 84 -1.73 12.21 -10.57
CA TYR A 84 -0.34 12.63 -10.72
C TYR A 84 -0.12 14.15 -10.56
N MET A 85 -1.13 14.98 -10.89
CA MET A 85 -1.08 16.40 -10.51
C MET A 85 -1.00 16.57 -8.99
N ALA A 86 -1.76 15.78 -8.22
CA ALA A 86 -1.68 15.81 -6.75
C ALA A 86 -0.33 15.26 -6.23
N VAL A 87 0.22 14.21 -6.86
CA VAL A 87 1.56 13.68 -6.53
C VAL A 87 2.63 14.74 -6.80
N ASP A 88 2.58 15.43 -7.92
CA ASP A 88 3.53 16.50 -8.24
C ASP A 88 3.42 17.65 -7.22
N TYR A 89 2.20 18.03 -6.83
CA TYR A 89 1.95 19.04 -5.82
C TYR A 89 2.51 18.66 -4.45
N LEU A 90 2.39 17.38 -4.06
CA LEU A 90 2.98 16.85 -2.82
C LEU A 90 4.51 16.81 -2.87
N ASN A 91 5.09 16.55 -4.04
CA ASN A 91 6.54 16.40 -4.21
C ASN A 91 7.26 17.75 -4.43
N ASP A 92 6.55 18.82 -4.82
CA ASP A 92 7.15 20.15 -4.94
C ASP A 92 7.41 20.73 -3.55
N PRO A 93 8.66 21.08 -3.18
CA PRO A 93 8.99 21.68 -1.88
C PRO A 93 8.21 22.96 -1.56
N LYS A 94 7.68 23.67 -2.56
CA LYS A 94 6.93 24.91 -2.35
C LYS A 94 5.48 24.67 -1.93
N THR A 95 4.93 23.50 -2.24
CA THR A 95 3.52 23.16 -2.02
C THR A 95 3.34 21.98 -1.07
N ARG A 96 4.43 21.28 -0.71
CA ARG A 96 4.39 20.08 0.15
C ARG A 96 3.68 20.33 1.48
N ASP A 97 3.99 21.42 2.19
CA ASP A 97 3.39 21.71 3.49
C ASP A 97 1.89 21.98 3.37
N ASP A 98 1.46 22.65 2.30
CA ASP A 98 0.03 22.88 2.02
C ASP A 98 -0.68 21.56 1.67
N ALA A 99 -0.07 20.71 0.83
CA ALA A 99 -0.58 19.39 0.51
C ALA A 99 -0.78 18.54 1.78
N ILE A 100 0.21 18.50 2.66
CA ILE A 100 0.14 17.79 3.94
C ILE A 100 -0.99 18.36 4.80
N SER A 101 -1.14 19.67 4.89
CA SER A 101 -2.20 20.33 5.66
C SER A 101 -3.59 19.95 5.14
N ILE A 102 -3.78 19.91 3.82
CA ILE A 102 -5.05 19.50 3.19
C ILE A 102 -5.37 18.04 3.53
N MET A 103 -4.38 17.14 3.39
CA MET A 103 -4.56 15.72 3.68
C MET A 103 -4.83 15.45 5.17
N ALA A 104 -4.09 16.09 6.06
CA ALA A 104 -4.27 16.01 7.50
C ALA A 104 -5.67 16.47 7.93
N ALA A 105 -6.13 17.61 7.39
CA ALA A 105 -7.48 18.13 7.64
C ALA A 105 -8.56 17.14 7.18
N ARG A 106 -8.34 16.42 6.08
CA ARG A 106 -9.28 15.42 5.54
C ARG A 106 -9.49 14.23 6.49
N VAL A 107 -8.45 13.83 7.24
CA VAL A 107 -8.49 12.73 8.20
C VAL A 107 -8.62 13.17 9.65
N GLY A 108 -8.61 14.49 9.91
CA GLY A 108 -8.86 15.05 11.22
C GLY A 108 -7.70 14.93 12.21
N ILE A 109 -6.46 14.99 11.72
CA ILE A 109 -5.26 14.97 12.55
C ILE A 109 -4.40 16.21 12.27
N GLU A 110 -3.42 16.46 13.17
CA GLU A 110 -2.49 17.58 13.00
C GLU A 110 -1.52 17.33 11.83
N PRO A 111 -1.17 18.35 11.05
CA PRO A 111 -0.27 18.22 9.89
C PRO A 111 1.08 17.60 10.25
N GLU A 112 1.64 17.90 11.41
CA GLU A 112 2.93 17.36 11.85
C GLU A 112 2.87 15.83 12.06
N ALA A 113 1.79 15.33 12.67
CA ALA A 113 1.57 13.89 12.81
C ALA A 113 1.33 13.20 11.46
N TYR A 114 0.75 13.93 10.49
CA TYR A 114 0.52 13.38 9.16
C TYR A 114 1.80 13.23 8.32
N LYS A 115 2.83 14.03 8.59
CA LYS A 115 4.15 13.92 7.92
C LYS A 115 4.73 12.53 8.08
N ASP A 116 4.70 11.96 9.28
CA ASP A 116 5.23 10.63 9.56
C ASP A 116 4.52 9.54 8.71
N PHE A 117 3.22 9.72 8.43
CA PHE A 117 2.47 8.78 7.57
C PHE A 117 2.90 8.89 6.11
N ILE A 118 3.10 10.11 5.61
CA ILE A 118 3.58 10.34 4.25
C ILE A 118 5.01 9.84 4.08
N ASP A 119 5.88 10.07 5.06
CA ASP A 119 7.28 9.64 5.00
C ASP A 119 7.42 8.10 5.10
N GLY A 120 6.44 7.43 5.72
CA GLY A 120 6.32 5.97 5.75
C GLY A 120 5.71 5.34 4.50
N THR A 121 5.27 6.14 3.50
CA THR A 121 4.59 5.65 2.29
C THR A 121 5.35 6.11 1.04
N LYS A 122 5.81 5.16 0.23
CA LYS A 122 6.40 5.48 -1.07
C LYS A 122 5.29 5.80 -2.09
N ILE A 123 5.00 7.09 -2.29
CA ILE A 123 4.08 7.55 -3.34
C ILE A 123 4.88 7.68 -4.65
N LEU A 124 4.49 6.87 -5.65
CA LEU A 124 5.22 6.80 -6.91
C LEU A 124 4.90 8.00 -7.80
N THR A 125 5.92 8.59 -8.40
CA THR A 125 5.75 9.50 -9.53
C THR A 125 5.18 8.76 -10.74
N LYS A 126 4.67 9.49 -11.74
CA LYS A 126 4.14 8.89 -12.97
C LYS A 126 5.18 8.02 -13.67
N GLU A 127 6.42 8.48 -13.75
CA GLU A 127 7.53 7.77 -14.39
C GLU A 127 7.90 6.48 -13.64
N GLU A 128 7.99 6.54 -12.31
CA GLU A 128 8.22 5.36 -11.48
C GLU A 128 7.09 4.34 -11.66
N ALA A 129 5.83 4.76 -11.59
CA ALA A 129 4.68 3.89 -11.77
C ALA A 129 4.63 3.25 -13.17
N GLN A 130 4.98 3.98 -14.22
CA GLN A 130 5.15 3.43 -15.56
C GLN A 130 6.24 2.36 -15.61
N GLY A 131 7.32 2.52 -14.84
CA GLY A 131 8.35 1.52 -14.68
C GLY A 131 7.82 0.22 -14.08
N PHE A 132 7.08 0.31 -12.98
CA PHE A 132 6.49 -0.85 -12.28
C PHE A 132 5.35 -1.53 -13.06
N MET A 133 4.71 -0.85 -14.00
CA MET A 133 3.70 -1.44 -14.90
C MET A 133 4.30 -2.25 -16.06
N LYS A 134 5.61 -2.28 -16.24
CA LYS A 134 6.26 -3.15 -17.22
C LYS A 134 6.32 -4.58 -16.68
N LYS A 135 6.01 -5.56 -17.53
CA LYS A 135 6.10 -6.97 -17.15
C LYS A 135 7.53 -7.37 -16.85
N ALA A 136 7.75 -7.86 -15.64
CA ALA A 136 9.01 -8.45 -15.19
C ALA A 136 8.73 -9.35 -13.99
N ASP A 137 9.65 -10.26 -13.70
CA ASP A 137 9.59 -11.11 -12.51
C ASP A 137 9.98 -10.33 -11.25
N GLY A 138 9.52 -10.81 -10.09
CA GLY A 138 9.88 -10.29 -8.79
C GLY A 138 9.20 -8.98 -8.42
N PHE A 139 9.63 -8.38 -7.32
CA PHE A 139 8.98 -7.20 -6.71
C PHE A 139 9.23 -5.89 -7.46
N GLY A 140 10.13 -5.86 -8.43
CA GLY A 140 10.36 -4.70 -9.30
C GLY A 140 9.26 -4.43 -10.33
N SER A 141 8.22 -5.26 -10.37
CA SER A 141 7.07 -5.15 -11.26
C SER A 141 5.78 -5.49 -10.53
N LEU A 142 4.70 -4.77 -10.82
CA LEU A 142 3.38 -5.12 -10.31
C LEU A 142 2.95 -6.53 -10.75
N TYR A 143 3.31 -6.94 -11.96
CA TYR A 143 3.04 -8.31 -12.46
C TYR A 143 3.76 -9.36 -11.63
N GLY A 144 5.07 -9.23 -11.45
CA GLY A 144 5.85 -10.19 -10.67
C GLY A 144 5.44 -10.24 -9.21
N SER A 145 5.20 -9.08 -8.58
CA SER A 145 4.68 -9.03 -7.20
C SER A 145 3.32 -9.72 -7.07
N THR A 146 2.41 -9.49 -8.03
CA THR A 146 1.08 -10.12 -8.03
C THR A 146 1.19 -11.64 -8.25
N GLU A 147 2.10 -12.11 -9.12
CA GLU A 147 2.34 -13.54 -9.32
C GLU A 147 2.90 -14.23 -8.07
N ILE A 148 3.79 -13.56 -7.34
CA ILE A 148 4.33 -14.07 -6.07
C ILE A 148 3.21 -14.15 -5.03
N ALA A 149 2.38 -13.11 -4.91
CA ALA A 149 1.25 -13.10 -3.99
C ALA A 149 0.20 -14.16 -4.36
N ASP A 150 -0.07 -14.36 -5.65
CA ASP A 150 -0.97 -15.40 -6.15
C ASP A 150 -0.47 -16.80 -5.79
N GLN A 151 0.81 -17.07 -6.03
CA GLN A 151 1.44 -18.34 -5.67
C GLN A 151 1.38 -18.58 -4.16
N PHE A 152 1.69 -17.56 -3.34
CA PHE A 152 1.58 -17.65 -1.88
C PHE A 152 0.15 -18.02 -1.44
N ASN A 153 -0.87 -17.42 -2.03
CA ASN A 153 -2.27 -17.71 -1.69
C ASN A 153 -2.68 -19.15 -2.06
N VAL A 154 -2.21 -19.67 -3.19
CA VAL A 154 -2.43 -21.08 -3.58
C VAL A 154 -1.74 -22.03 -2.60
N ASP A 155 -0.46 -21.78 -2.29
CA ASP A 155 0.33 -22.62 -1.39
C ASP A 155 -0.27 -22.65 0.03
N ASN A 156 -0.83 -21.53 0.48
CA ASN A 156 -1.51 -21.40 1.77
C ASN A 156 -3.01 -21.73 1.72
N LYS A 157 -3.53 -22.26 0.59
CA LYS A 157 -4.91 -22.71 0.42
C LYS A 157 -5.97 -21.62 0.63
N VAL A 158 -5.64 -20.37 0.38
CA VAL A 158 -6.60 -19.26 0.37
C VAL A 158 -7.59 -19.46 -0.78
N TYR A 159 -7.08 -19.91 -1.93
CA TYR A 159 -7.86 -20.43 -3.06
C TYR A 159 -7.11 -21.57 -3.76
N ALA A 160 -7.83 -22.34 -4.59
CA ALA A 160 -7.31 -23.60 -5.12
C ALA A 160 -6.41 -23.43 -6.36
N ASP A 161 -6.78 -22.50 -7.24
CA ASP A 161 -6.20 -22.40 -8.58
C ASP A 161 -5.49 -21.05 -8.76
N LYS A 162 -4.31 -21.12 -9.37
CA LYS A 162 -3.54 -19.94 -9.74
C LYS A 162 -4.32 -19.05 -10.72
N GLN A 163 -4.24 -17.75 -10.51
CA GLN A 163 -4.91 -16.77 -11.34
C GLN A 163 -4.04 -16.35 -12.52
N THR A 164 -4.65 -15.89 -13.60
CA THR A 164 -3.92 -15.26 -14.71
C THR A 164 -3.80 -13.78 -14.46
N VAL A 165 -2.65 -13.34 -13.97
CA VAL A 165 -2.38 -11.95 -13.53
C VAL A 165 -2.68 -10.92 -14.61
N ASP A 166 -2.40 -11.25 -15.89
CA ASP A 166 -2.70 -10.38 -17.03
C ASP A 166 -4.18 -9.98 -17.17
N ASN A 167 -5.09 -10.76 -16.58
CA ASN A 167 -6.53 -10.45 -16.62
C ASN A 167 -6.94 -9.35 -15.63
N TYR A 168 -6.06 -9.01 -14.70
CA TYR A 168 -6.36 -8.07 -13.61
C TYR A 168 -5.55 -6.77 -13.68
N ILE A 169 -4.49 -6.72 -14.49
CA ILE A 169 -3.63 -5.55 -14.63
C ILE A 169 -3.81 -4.96 -16.03
N ASP A 170 -4.33 -3.74 -16.09
CA ASP A 170 -4.42 -2.95 -17.34
C ASP A 170 -3.44 -1.77 -17.29
N PRO A 171 -2.29 -1.84 -17.96
CA PRO A 171 -1.30 -0.77 -17.97
C PRO A 171 -1.63 0.35 -18.98
N SER A 172 -2.58 0.12 -19.89
CA SER A 172 -2.75 0.92 -21.10
C SER A 172 -3.06 2.40 -20.85
N LEU A 173 -3.85 2.72 -19.80
CA LEU A 173 -4.15 4.13 -19.47
C LEU A 173 -2.92 4.87 -18.91
N LEU A 174 -2.03 4.17 -18.22
CA LEU A 174 -0.83 4.76 -17.65
C LEU A 174 0.32 4.81 -18.67
N LEU A 175 0.46 3.80 -19.51
CA LEU A 175 1.51 3.74 -20.53
C LEU A 175 1.14 4.50 -21.82
N GLY A 176 -0.14 4.78 -22.03
CA GLY A 176 -0.62 5.49 -23.23
C GLY A 176 -0.71 4.59 -24.47
N GLU A 177 -1.02 3.31 -24.27
CA GLU A 177 -1.19 2.28 -25.30
C GLU A 177 -2.63 2.17 -25.79
#